data_8dbbbc3517937cc51aba9303538096af
#
_entry.id   8dbbbc3517937cc51aba9303538096af
#
_cell.length_a   1.000
_cell.length_b   1.000
_cell.length_c   1.000
_cell.angle_alpha   90.00
_cell.angle_beta   90.00
_cell.angle_gamma   90.00
#
_symmetry.space_group_name_H-M   'P 1'
#
loop_
_entity.id
_entity.type
_entity.pdbx_description
1 polymer ?
#
loop_
_entity_poly.entity_id
_entity_poly.type
_entity_poly.pdbx_seq_one_letter_code
_entity_poly.pdbx_strand_id
1 'polypeptide(L)'
;MNKANSLEEWIDAMRMRSIISFNGVFADRKDNIFFLHNSSSPLRKEGIDWKNIIDGTRSDLVWNEYVDFEEIPQIRNPSSGWIASTNQDPFKVTDANDNLNPADYSPTLGLQTRMTNRAYRSIELFTKYEKIGEKEFDAIKFDNRYSEQSRSYKYIANLFDREFETKELNYGIDVLKRWNLATDFENTSAALGVCVLSSEWISEQGQR
;
A
#
# COMPACT_ATOMS: atom_id res chain seq x y z
N MET A 1 -5.49 -8.24 21.98
CA MET A 1 -4.34 -7.80 21.18
C MET A 1 -3.18 -7.30 22.06
N ASN A 2 -3.27 -6.18 22.75
CA ASN A 2 -2.13 -5.62 23.54
C ASN A 2 -1.69 -6.45 24.78
N LYS A 3 -2.43 -7.48 25.14
CA LYS A 3 -2.09 -8.43 26.22
C LYS A 3 -1.66 -9.79 25.71
N ALA A 4 -1.57 -9.97 24.40
CA ALA A 4 -1.13 -11.23 23.80
C ALA A 4 0.36 -11.46 24.10
N ASN A 5 0.71 -12.69 24.49
CA ASN A 5 2.07 -13.11 24.80
C ASN A 5 2.66 -14.02 23.72
N SER A 6 1.87 -14.33 22.69
CA SER A 6 2.27 -15.15 21.55
C SER A 6 1.56 -14.69 20.28
N LEU A 7 2.05 -15.16 19.13
CA LEU A 7 1.39 -14.91 17.84
C LEU A 7 -0.02 -15.51 17.82
N GLU A 8 -0.20 -16.71 18.37
CA GLU A 8 -1.49 -17.39 18.42
C GLU A 8 -2.52 -16.58 19.23
N GLU A 9 -2.16 -16.12 20.41
CA GLU A 9 -3.02 -15.26 21.23
C GLU A 9 -3.35 -13.94 20.53
N TRP A 10 -2.40 -13.40 19.76
CA TRP A 10 -2.64 -12.19 18.97
C TRP A 10 -3.62 -12.46 17.83
N ILE A 11 -3.47 -13.57 17.10
CA ILE A 11 -4.37 -14.00 16.04
C ILE A 11 -5.79 -14.22 16.59
N ASP A 12 -5.93 -14.88 17.75
CA ASP A 12 -7.22 -15.10 18.40
C ASP A 12 -7.90 -13.77 18.78
N ALA A 13 -7.11 -12.80 19.23
CA ALA A 13 -7.64 -11.46 19.49
C ALA A 13 -8.09 -10.75 18.20
N MET A 14 -7.42 -10.97 17.08
CA MET A 14 -7.81 -10.41 15.77
C MET A 14 -9.07 -11.09 15.20
N ARG A 15 -9.26 -12.39 15.45
CA ARG A 15 -10.49 -13.12 15.10
C ARG A 15 -11.76 -12.52 15.71
N MET A 16 -11.63 -11.85 16.84
CA MET A 16 -12.76 -11.14 17.46
C MET A 16 -13.31 -10.00 16.58
N ARG A 17 -12.56 -9.57 15.54
CA ARG A 17 -12.95 -8.50 14.60
C ARG A 17 -13.44 -7.21 15.26
N SER A 18 -12.96 -6.94 16.49
CA SER A 18 -13.34 -5.75 17.27
C SER A 18 -12.71 -4.46 16.70
N ILE A 19 -11.60 -4.58 15.98
CA ILE A 19 -10.94 -3.49 15.25
C ILE A 19 -10.86 -3.95 13.81
N ILE A 20 -11.55 -3.27 12.91
CA ILE A 20 -11.62 -3.61 11.49
C ILE A 20 -11.00 -2.53 10.63
N SER A 21 -10.73 -2.84 9.36
CA SER A 21 -10.22 -1.91 8.35
C SER A 21 -8.80 -1.38 8.59
N PHE A 22 -8.02 -2.08 9.40
CA PHE A 22 -6.59 -1.81 9.59
C PHE A 22 -5.79 -3.07 9.32
N ASN A 23 -4.76 -2.97 8.51
CA ASN A 23 -3.81 -4.07 8.41
C ASN A 23 -3.15 -4.31 9.77
N GLY A 24 -3.09 -5.57 10.19
CA GLY A 24 -2.39 -5.99 11.38
C GLY A 24 -0.98 -6.45 11.01
N VAL A 25 0.02 -5.97 11.72
CA VAL A 25 1.39 -6.48 11.63
C VAL A 25 1.84 -6.87 13.03
N PHE A 26 2.41 -8.06 13.16
CA PHE A 26 2.94 -8.59 14.42
C PHE A 26 4.39 -8.99 14.24
N ALA A 27 5.19 -8.80 15.28
CA ALA A 27 6.53 -9.35 15.41
C ALA A 27 6.83 -9.66 16.88
N ASP A 28 7.59 -10.72 17.15
CA ASP A 28 8.01 -11.09 18.49
C ASP A 28 9.51 -11.45 18.56
N ARG A 29 9.98 -11.76 19.76
CA ARG A 29 11.38 -12.16 20.01
C ARG A 29 11.67 -13.62 19.66
N LYS A 30 10.70 -14.36 19.16
CA LYS A 30 10.81 -15.76 18.73
C LYS A 30 10.85 -15.87 17.20
N ASP A 31 11.25 -14.78 16.55
CA ASP A 31 11.36 -14.65 15.09
C ASP A 31 10.05 -14.84 14.33
N ASN A 32 8.90 -14.63 15.00
CA ASN A 32 7.64 -14.60 14.31
C ASN A 32 7.36 -13.20 13.77
N ILE A 33 7.03 -13.13 12.49
CA ILE A 33 6.43 -11.96 11.86
C ILE A 33 5.14 -12.38 11.16
N PHE A 34 4.12 -11.52 11.19
CA PHE A 34 2.82 -11.85 10.64
C PHE A 34 2.13 -10.62 10.08
N PHE A 35 1.50 -10.79 8.91
CA PHE A 35 0.63 -9.80 8.29
C PHE A 35 -0.79 -10.32 8.23
N LEU A 36 -1.74 -9.45 8.52
CA LEU A 36 -3.17 -9.69 8.38
C LEU A 36 -3.82 -8.51 7.67
N HIS A 37 -4.48 -8.77 6.54
CA HIS A 37 -5.41 -7.81 5.95
C HIS A 37 -6.71 -7.82 6.77
N ASN A 38 -6.69 -7.15 7.93
CA ASN A 38 -7.77 -7.22 8.90
C ASN A 38 -9.05 -6.56 8.39
N SER A 39 -10.03 -7.39 8.09
CA SER A 39 -11.33 -6.94 7.56
C SER A 39 -12.49 -7.74 8.12
N SER A 40 -13.66 -7.11 8.19
CA SER A 40 -14.95 -7.78 8.34
C SER A 40 -15.64 -7.78 6.98
N SER A 41 -15.01 -8.45 6.01
CA SER A 41 -15.56 -8.56 4.66
C SER A 41 -16.84 -9.36 4.68
N PRO A 42 -17.97 -8.81 4.19
CA PRO A 42 -19.20 -9.55 4.09
C PRO A 42 -19.07 -10.66 3.03
N LEU A 43 -19.73 -11.78 3.27
CA LEU A 43 -19.88 -12.83 2.27
C LEU A 43 -20.86 -12.33 1.19
N ARG A 44 -20.32 -11.89 0.07
CA ARG A 44 -21.10 -11.29 -1.02
C ARG A 44 -21.51 -12.33 -2.04
N LYS A 45 -22.71 -12.19 -2.56
CA LYS A 45 -23.22 -13.02 -3.65
C LYS A 45 -22.35 -12.84 -4.92
N GLU A 46 -21.97 -13.95 -5.53
CA GLU A 46 -21.23 -13.95 -6.80
C GLU A 46 -22.09 -13.46 -7.97
N GLY A 47 -21.44 -13.05 -9.04
CA GLY A 47 -22.10 -12.59 -10.27
C GLY A 47 -22.68 -11.17 -10.19
N ILE A 48 -22.46 -10.47 -9.09
CA ILE A 48 -22.87 -9.06 -8.91
C ILE A 48 -21.63 -8.17 -8.95
N ASP A 49 -21.69 -7.12 -9.74
CA ASP A 49 -20.66 -6.07 -9.70
C ASP A 49 -20.91 -5.11 -8.52
N TRP A 50 -20.34 -5.45 -7.37
CA TRP A 50 -20.48 -4.70 -6.12
C TRP A 50 -19.82 -3.31 -6.14
N LYS A 51 -19.17 -2.92 -7.22
CA LYS A 51 -18.62 -1.56 -7.41
C LYS A 51 -19.65 -0.59 -7.96
N ASN A 52 -20.75 -1.10 -8.51
CA ASN A 52 -21.84 -0.31 -9.05
C ASN A 52 -22.96 -0.09 -8.02
N ILE A 53 -23.89 0.80 -8.36
CA ILE A 53 -25.11 1.00 -7.59
C ILE A 53 -25.97 -0.25 -7.71
N ILE A 54 -26.34 -0.80 -6.56
CA ILE A 54 -27.13 -2.02 -6.44
C ILE A 54 -28.58 -1.67 -6.12
N ASP A 55 -29.52 -2.41 -6.68
CA ASP A 55 -30.94 -2.28 -6.38
C ASP A 55 -31.22 -2.64 -4.90
N GLY A 56 -31.51 -1.64 -4.09
CA GLY A 56 -31.76 -1.79 -2.65
C GLY A 56 -33.07 -2.48 -2.27
N THR A 57 -33.94 -2.80 -3.26
CA THR A 57 -35.19 -3.56 -3.03
C THR A 57 -34.94 -5.08 -3.01
N ARG A 58 -33.75 -5.53 -3.37
CA ARG A 58 -33.38 -6.93 -3.44
C ARG A 58 -32.91 -7.46 -2.09
N SER A 59 -33.79 -8.15 -1.36
CA SER A 59 -33.48 -8.75 -0.05
C SER A 59 -32.41 -9.86 -0.13
N ASP A 60 -32.25 -10.51 -1.30
CA ASP A 60 -31.24 -11.55 -1.54
C ASP A 60 -29.80 -11.00 -1.65
N LEU A 61 -29.63 -9.67 -1.63
CA LEU A 61 -28.34 -8.99 -1.64
C LEU A 61 -27.96 -8.39 -0.27
N VAL A 62 -28.78 -8.58 0.74
CA VAL A 62 -28.45 -8.17 2.12
C VAL A 62 -27.38 -9.08 2.68
N TRP A 63 -26.33 -8.49 3.22
CA TRP A 63 -25.21 -9.23 3.81
C TRP A 63 -25.58 -9.68 5.23
N ASN A 64 -25.61 -10.99 5.45
CA ASN A 64 -25.95 -11.59 6.74
C ASN A 64 -24.76 -12.34 7.36
N GLU A 65 -23.72 -12.60 6.58
CA GLU A 65 -22.57 -13.39 6.97
C GLU A 65 -21.27 -12.68 6.59
N TYR A 66 -20.18 -13.09 7.24
CA TYR A 66 -18.83 -12.62 6.94
C TYR A 66 -18.00 -13.76 6.39
N VAL A 67 -17.05 -13.41 5.53
CA VAL A 67 -16.00 -14.32 5.05
C VAL A 67 -15.23 -14.86 6.25
N ASP A 68 -14.88 -16.13 6.26
CA ASP A 68 -14.12 -16.75 7.33
C ASP A 68 -12.78 -16.04 7.55
N PHE A 69 -12.32 -16.02 8.80
CA PHE A 69 -11.09 -15.31 9.15
C PHE A 69 -9.87 -15.86 8.41
N GLU A 70 -9.84 -17.15 8.16
CA GLU A 70 -8.78 -17.87 7.46
C GLU A 70 -8.74 -17.60 5.96
N GLU A 71 -9.84 -17.12 5.39
CA GLU A 71 -9.96 -16.80 3.96
C GLU A 71 -9.56 -15.35 3.63
N ILE A 72 -9.32 -14.50 4.63
CA ILE A 72 -8.77 -13.17 4.38
C ILE A 72 -7.24 -13.23 4.24
N PRO A 73 -6.61 -12.32 3.45
CA PRO A 73 -5.17 -12.38 3.18
C PRO A 73 -4.32 -12.32 4.46
N GLN A 74 -3.48 -13.31 4.65
CA GLN A 74 -2.56 -13.46 5.79
C GLN A 74 -1.21 -13.99 5.31
N ILE A 75 -0.11 -13.46 5.85
CA ILE A 75 1.24 -13.97 5.60
C ILE A 75 1.91 -14.23 6.94
N ARG A 76 2.45 -15.43 7.10
CA ARG A 76 3.19 -15.83 8.30
C ARG A 76 4.62 -16.20 7.93
N ASN A 77 5.58 -15.56 8.62
CA ASN A 77 7.00 -15.86 8.52
C ASN A 77 7.51 -16.00 7.07
N PRO A 78 7.34 -14.95 6.23
CA PRO A 78 7.84 -15.01 4.86
C PRO A 78 9.35 -15.28 4.85
N SER A 79 9.84 -16.03 3.87
CA SER A 79 11.26 -16.45 3.78
C SER A 79 12.20 -15.24 3.63
N SER A 80 11.70 -14.14 3.08
CA SER A 80 12.39 -12.85 2.95
C SER A 80 12.68 -12.18 4.30
N GLY A 81 11.99 -12.58 5.38
CA GLY A 81 12.21 -12.06 6.73
C GLY A 81 11.67 -10.65 6.98
N TRP A 82 10.87 -10.09 6.08
CA TRP A 82 10.28 -8.76 6.25
C TRP A 82 8.82 -8.67 5.79
N ILE A 83 8.10 -7.74 6.38
CA ILE A 83 6.74 -7.33 5.99
C ILE A 83 6.69 -5.81 6.02
N ALA A 84 6.11 -5.20 4.98
CA ALA A 84 5.86 -3.77 4.89
C ALA A 84 4.37 -3.51 4.61
N SER A 85 3.73 -2.71 5.45
CA SER A 85 2.33 -2.31 5.27
C SER A 85 2.20 -0.79 5.28
N THR A 86 1.92 -0.21 4.12
CA THR A 86 1.76 1.23 3.88
C THR A 86 0.41 1.56 3.24
N ASN A 87 -0.63 0.80 3.55
CA ASN A 87 -1.97 0.87 2.95
C ASN A 87 -1.98 0.50 1.45
N GLN A 88 -1.19 -0.50 1.08
CA GLN A 88 -1.12 -1.03 -0.28
C GLN A 88 -1.94 -2.30 -0.46
N ASP A 89 -1.88 -2.78 -1.69
CA ASP A 89 -2.31 -4.10 -2.11
C ASP A 89 -1.82 -5.19 -1.14
N PRO A 90 -2.72 -5.98 -0.51
CA PRO A 90 -2.35 -7.05 0.43
C PRO A 90 -1.53 -8.18 -0.21
N PHE A 91 -1.47 -8.24 -1.53
CA PHE A 91 -0.67 -9.19 -2.31
C PHE A 91 0.74 -8.67 -2.63
N LYS A 92 1.16 -7.54 -2.03
CA LYS A 92 2.45 -6.89 -2.24
C LYS A 92 3.00 -6.29 -0.95
N VAL A 93 3.09 -7.10 0.09
CA VAL A 93 3.50 -6.66 1.44
C VAL A 93 4.83 -7.25 1.90
N THR A 94 5.44 -8.11 1.09
CA THR A 94 6.74 -8.73 1.32
C THR A 94 7.48 -8.92 -0.01
N ASP A 95 8.51 -9.76 -0.06
CA ASP A 95 9.20 -10.10 -1.31
C ASP A 95 8.27 -10.80 -2.30
N ALA A 96 8.56 -10.64 -3.59
CA ALA A 96 7.71 -11.15 -4.67
C ALA A 96 7.42 -12.66 -4.57
N ASN A 97 8.40 -13.45 -4.10
CA ASN A 97 8.28 -14.91 -3.98
C ASN A 97 7.44 -15.35 -2.77
N ASP A 98 7.30 -14.50 -1.78
CA ASP A 98 6.55 -14.76 -0.54
C ASP A 98 5.15 -14.14 -0.55
N ASN A 99 4.85 -13.31 -1.53
CA ASN A 99 3.55 -12.68 -1.66
C ASN A 99 2.45 -13.69 -2.00
N LEU A 100 1.25 -13.44 -1.51
CA LEU A 100 0.06 -14.24 -1.81
C LEU A 100 -0.32 -14.10 -3.29
N ASN A 101 -0.86 -15.18 -3.86
CA ASN A 101 -1.39 -15.15 -5.21
C ASN A 101 -2.83 -14.60 -5.22
N PRO A 102 -3.12 -13.49 -5.89
CA PRO A 102 -4.48 -12.93 -5.96
C PRO A 102 -5.54 -13.89 -6.49
N ALA A 103 -5.15 -14.86 -7.32
CA ALA A 103 -6.07 -15.84 -7.91
C ALA A 103 -6.64 -16.83 -6.89
N ASP A 104 -6.03 -16.94 -5.72
CA ASP A 104 -6.49 -17.83 -4.63
C ASP A 104 -7.61 -17.18 -3.79
N TYR A 105 -7.97 -15.94 -4.09
CA TYR A 105 -8.94 -15.15 -3.32
C TYR A 105 -10.15 -14.78 -4.15
N SER A 106 -11.35 -14.88 -3.55
CA SER A 106 -12.57 -14.49 -4.23
C SER A 106 -12.58 -13.00 -4.57
N PRO A 107 -12.95 -12.62 -5.81
CA PRO A 107 -13.12 -11.21 -6.18
C PRO A 107 -14.21 -10.50 -5.38
N THR A 108 -15.12 -11.27 -4.76
CA THR A 108 -16.19 -10.72 -3.89
C THR A 108 -15.68 -10.21 -2.55
N LEU A 109 -14.44 -10.54 -2.15
CA LEU A 109 -13.78 -9.94 -0.98
C LEU A 109 -13.67 -8.41 -1.08
N GLY A 110 -13.63 -7.88 -2.31
CA GLY A 110 -13.56 -6.43 -2.56
C GLY A 110 -12.24 -5.83 -2.11
N LEU A 111 -11.14 -6.59 -2.22
CA LEU A 111 -9.80 -6.16 -1.86
C LEU A 111 -9.34 -5.01 -2.77
N GLN A 112 -8.74 -4.00 -2.17
CA GLN A 112 -8.12 -2.91 -2.92
C GLN A 112 -6.69 -3.31 -3.29
N THR A 113 -6.41 -3.39 -4.59
CA THR A 113 -5.10 -3.77 -5.14
C THR A 113 -4.28 -2.56 -5.59
N ARG A 114 -4.55 -1.41 -5.00
CA ARG A 114 -3.86 -0.16 -5.35
C ARG A 114 -2.48 -0.10 -4.69
N MET A 115 -1.48 0.27 -5.50
CA MET A 115 -0.14 0.59 -5.02
C MET A 115 0.02 2.10 -4.87
N THR A 116 0.51 2.53 -3.73
CA THR A 116 0.86 3.93 -3.45
C THR A 116 2.33 4.20 -3.69
N ASN A 117 2.73 5.48 -3.78
CA ASN A 117 4.14 5.87 -3.81
C ASN A 117 4.93 5.25 -2.62
N ARG A 118 4.37 5.34 -1.41
CA ARG A 118 4.99 4.76 -0.20
C ARG A 118 5.16 3.25 -0.30
N ALA A 119 4.22 2.55 -0.92
CA ALA A 119 4.28 1.12 -1.10
C ALA A 119 5.41 0.70 -2.05
N TYR A 120 5.50 1.34 -3.21
CA TYR A 120 6.62 1.09 -4.12
C TYR A 120 7.95 1.40 -3.45
N ARG A 121 8.04 2.56 -2.79
CA ARG A 121 9.28 2.97 -2.15
C ARG A 121 9.70 2.04 -1.00
N SER A 122 8.77 1.57 -0.18
CA SER A 122 9.08 0.61 0.88
C SER A 122 9.61 -0.72 0.33
N ILE A 123 9.01 -1.25 -0.72
CA ILE A 123 9.50 -2.48 -1.38
C ILE A 123 10.91 -2.27 -1.92
N GLU A 124 11.17 -1.17 -2.66
CA GLU A 124 12.51 -0.82 -3.17
C GLU A 124 13.56 -0.80 -2.06
N LEU A 125 13.21 -0.22 -0.92
CA LEU A 125 14.13 -0.07 0.21
C LEU A 125 14.39 -1.41 0.92
N PHE A 126 13.35 -2.20 1.19
CA PHE A 126 13.51 -3.50 1.84
C PHE A 126 14.24 -4.51 0.95
N THR A 127 14.03 -4.49 -0.37
CA THR A 127 14.71 -5.37 -1.31
C THR A 127 16.14 -4.94 -1.65
N LYS A 128 16.53 -3.72 -1.29
CA LYS A 128 17.88 -3.18 -1.54
C LYS A 128 18.96 -3.89 -0.72
N TYR A 129 18.60 -4.39 0.47
CA TYR A 129 19.55 -4.92 1.42
C TYR A 129 19.37 -6.44 1.57
N GLU A 130 20.47 -7.18 1.50
CA GLU A 130 20.47 -8.62 1.82
C GLU A 130 20.18 -8.87 3.31
N LYS A 131 20.65 -7.96 4.16
CA LYS A 131 20.42 -7.99 5.61
C LYS A 131 20.13 -6.57 6.10
N ILE A 132 19.07 -6.43 6.88
CA ILE A 132 18.65 -5.17 7.48
C ILE A 132 19.02 -5.17 8.96
N GLY A 133 20.05 -4.39 9.31
CA GLY A 133 20.39 -4.07 10.69
C GLY A 133 19.73 -2.76 11.13
N GLU A 134 20.07 -2.29 12.31
CA GLU A 134 19.52 -1.05 12.88
C GLU A 134 19.77 0.16 11.97
N LYS A 135 20.99 0.28 11.44
CA LYS A 135 21.38 1.40 10.57
C LYS A 135 20.59 1.40 9.24
N GLU A 136 20.45 0.24 8.61
CA GLU A 136 19.68 0.09 7.38
C GLU A 136 18.20 0.35 7.63
N PHE A 137 17.68 -0.14 8.77
CA PHE A 137 16.29 0.10 9.15
C PHE A 137 16.01 1.58 9.40
N ASP A 138 16.89 2.30 10.06
CA ASP A 138 16.77 3.75 10.22
C ASP A 138 16.79 4.49 8.88
N ALA A 139 17.67 4.08 7.96
CA ALA A 139 17.69 4.65 6.62
C ALA A 139 16.38 4.38 5.83
N ILE A 140 15.75 3.22 6.02
CA ILE A 140 14.44 2.89 5.44
C ILE A 140 13.35 3.75 6.10
N LYS A 141 13.34 3.82 7.41
CA LYS A 141 12.31 4.51 8.20
C LYS A 141 12.23 6.01 7.91
N PHE A 142 13.37 6.64 7.68
CA PHE A 142 13.48 8.09 7.45
C PHE A 142 13.66 8.47 5.98
N ASP A 143 13.52 7.51 5.06
CA ASP A 143 13.54 7.82 3.62
C ASP A 143 12.35 8.71 3.24
N ASN A 144 12.64 9.79 2.51
CA ASN A 144 11.68 10.81 2.13
C ASN A 144 11.56 10.98 0.60
N ARG A 145 11.94 9.95 -0.16
CA ARG A 145 11.93 10.00 -1.64
C ARG A 145 10.65 9.41 -2.23
N TYR A 146 10.30 9.95 -3.38
CA TYR A 146 9.31 9.30 -4.24
C TYR A 146 9.95 8.13 -5.01
N SER A 147 9.13 7.11 -5.31
CA SER A 147 9.52 6.00 -6.17
C SER A 147 9.33 6.36 -7.65
N GLU A 148 10.26 5.98 -8.49
CA GLU A 148 10.12 6.09 -9.95
C GLU A 148 9.06 5.15 -10.52
N GLN A 149 8.66 4.11 -9.78
CA GLN A 149 7.56 3.22 -10.15
C GLN A 149 6.19 3.80 -9.85
N SER A 150 6.13 4.87 -9.04
CA SER A 150 4.89 5.50 -8.65
C SER A 150 4.17 6.15 -9.82
N ARG A 151 2.84 6.22 -9.73
CA ARG A 151 2.05 7.01 -10.66
C ARG A 151 2.46 8.49 -10.66
N SER A 152 2.81 8.99 -9.49
CA SER A 152 3.27 10.37 -9.31
C SER A 152 4.52 10.68 -10.16
N TYR A 153 5.52 9.81 -10.14
CA TYR A 153 6.71 10.00 -10.99
C TYR A 153 6.36 9.95 -12.48
N LYS A 154 5.56 8.96 -12.90
CA LYS A 154 5.12 8.83 -14.30
C LYS A 154 4.39 10.07 -14.80
N TYR A 155 3.61 10.71 -13.93
CA TYR A 155 2.95 11.97 -14.25
C TYR A 155 3.97 13.10 -14.55
N ILE A 156 4.98 13.27 -13.69
CA ILE A 156 6.06 14.25 -13.90
C ILE A 156 6.89 13.90 -15.13
N ALA A 157 7.29 12.65 -15.28
CA ALA A 157 8.13 12.20 -16.40
C ALA A 157 7.47 12.48 -17.77
N ASN A 158 6.15 12.39 -17.86
CA ASN A 158 5.40 12.72 -19.07
C ASN A 158 5.50 14.22 -19.47
N LEU A 159 6.00 15.07 -18.59
CA LEU A 159 6.22 16.49 -18.89
C LEU A 159 7.62 16.75 -19.45
N PHE A 160 8.57 15.84 -19.27
CA PHE A 160 9.99 16.07 -19.56
C PHE A 160 10.28 16.30 -21.05
N ASP A 161 9.52 15.66 -21.93
CA ASP A 161 9.70 15.77 -23.38
C ASP A 161 8.76 16.81 -24.03
N ARG A 162 8.05 17.59 -23.19
CA ARG A 162 7.17 18.65 -23.68
C ARG A 162 7.90 19.97 -23.78
N GLU A 163 7.64 20.68 -24.88
CA GLU A 163 8.01 22.08 -25.05
C GLU A 163 6.78 22.95 -24.77
N PHE A 164 6.98 24.03 -24.05
CA PHE A 164 5.96 24.98 -23.70
C PHE A 164 6.23 26.34 -24.35
N GLU A 165 5.18 27.13 -24.54
CA GLU A 165 5.26 28.42 -25.22
C GLU A 165 6.06 29.46 -24.43
N THR A 166 6.13 29.35 -23.11
CA THR A 166 6.83 30.32 -22.25
C THR A 166 8.15 29.80 -21.72
N LYS A 167 9.11 30.71 -21.56
CA LYS A 167 10.44 30.39 -21.01
C LYS A 167 10.34 29.94 -19.56
N GLU A 168 9.40 30.48 -18.81
CA GLU A 168 9.17 30.17 -17.40
C GLU A 168 8.72 28.71 -17.22
N LEU A 169 7.82 28.23 -18.09
CA LEU A 169 7.38 26.83 -18.06
C LEU A 169 8.51 25.87 -18.44
N ASN A 170 9.29 26.19 -19.48
CA ASN A 170 10.45 25.38 -19.88
C ASN A 170 11.50 25.34 -18.75
N TYR A 171 11.77 26.48 -18.09
CA TYR A 171 12.62 26.49 -16.90
C TYR A 171 12.07 25.61 -15.77
N GLY A 172 10.77 25.62 -15.54
CA GLY A 172 10.11 24.74 -14.58
C GLY A 172 10.33 23.25 -14.91
N ILE A 173 10.26 22.86 -16.18
CA ILE A 173 10.58 21.48 -16.61
C ILE A 173 12.04 21.14 -16.33
N ASP A 174 12.97 22.05 -16.58
CA ASP A 174 14.39 21.84 -16.27
C ASP A 174 14.66 21.69 -14.76
N VAL A 175 13.89 22.37 -13.91
CA VAL A 175 13.93 22.17 -12.46
C VAL A 175 13.41 20.78 -12.09
N LEU A 176 12.30 20.34 -12.67
CA LEU A 176 11.74 19.01 -12.43
C LEU A 176 12.68 17.88 -12.90
N LYS A 177 13.36 18.04 -14.04
CA LYS A 177 14.35 17.08 -14.54
C LYS A 177 15.54 16.90 -13.59
N ARG A 178 15.91 17.95 -12.86
CA ARG A 178 17.00 17.90 -11.86
C ARG A 178 16.56 17.36 -10.49
N TRP A 179 15.27 17.23 -10.26
CA TRP A 179 14.76 16.72 -8.99
C TRP A 179 15.09 15.23 -8.84
N ASN A 180 15.81 14.87 -7.81
CA ASN A 180 16.18 13.50 -7.47
C ASN A 180 15.08 12.75 -6.70
N LEU A 181 13.86 13.27 -6.71
CA LEU A 181 12.66 12.75 -6.02
C LEU A 181 12.72 12.80 -4.48
N ALA A 182 13.81 13.29 -3.87
CA ALA A 182 13.88 13.49 -2.42
C ALA A 182 13.21 14.81 -2.03
N THR A 183 12.65 14.84 -0.81
CA THR A 183 11.99 16.01 -0.24
C THR A 183 12.80 16.64 0.90
N ASP A 184 14.13 16.47 0.87
CA ASP A 184 15.05 17.08 1.81
C ASP A 184 14.97 18.61 1.76
N PHE A 185 15.21 19.25 2.89
CA PHE A 185 15.12 20.71 3.01
C PHE A 185 16.06 21.45 2.05
N GLU A 186 17.25 20.91 1.82
CA GLU A 186 18.25 21.48 0.92
C GLU A 186 17.96 21.25 -0.56
N ASN A 187 16.97 20.42 -0.88
CA ASN A 187 16.61 20.09 -2.27
C ASN A 187 15.76 21.19 -2.90
N THR A 188 16.41 22.13 -3.55
CA THR A 188 15.77 23.30 -4.17
C THR A 188 14.75 22.97 -5.27
N SER A 189 14.81 21.76 -5.84
CA SER A 189 13.84 21.29 -6.84
C SER A 189 12.60 20.64 -6.23
N ALA A 190 12.66 20.23 -4.97
CA ALA A 190 11.59 19.46 -4.31
C ALA A 190 10.28 20.25 -4.20
N ALA A 191 10.36 21.55 -3.89
CA ALA A 191 9.16 22.37 -3.73
C ALA A 191 8.29 22.36 -4.99
N LEU A 192 8.90 22.56 -6.18
CA LEU A 192 8.16 22.50 -7.44
C LEU A 192 7.62 21.11 -7.72
N GLY A 193 8.42 20.05 -7.50
CA GLY A 193 8.00 18.67 -7.69
C GLY A 193 6.76 18.31 -6.84
N VAL A 194 6.81 18.62 -5.55
CA VAL A 194 5.69 18.38 -4.63
C VAL A 194 4.46 19.20 -5.01
N CYS A 195 4.62 20.47 -5.41
CA CYS A 195 3.50 21.29 -5.87
C CYS A 195 2.80 20.74 -7.12
N VAL A 196 3.58 20.25 -8.10
CA VAL A 196 3.03 19.61 -9.30
C VAL A 196 2.27 18.33 -8.97
N LEU A 197 2.79 17.52 -8.04
CA LEU A 197 2.14 16.28 -7.62
C LEU A 197 0.91 16.49 -6.76
N SER A 198 0.78 17.63 -6.08
CA SER A 198 -0.38 17.91 -5.22
C SER A 198 -1.69 17.95 -6.00
N SER A 199 -1.66 18.46 -7.23
CA SER A 199 -2.84 18.50 -8.12
C SER A 199 -3.27 17.11 -8.59
N GLU A 200 -2.33 16.20 -8.83
CA GLU A 200 -2.65 14.80 -9.14
C GLU A 200 -3.28 14.10 -7.93
N TRP A 201 -2.74 14.33 -6.75
CA TRP A 201 -3.26 13.74 -5.51
C TRP A 201 -4.70 14.19 -5.23
N ILE A 202 -5.02 15.47 -5.47
CA ILE A 202 -6.38 16.02 -5.35
C ILE A 202 -7.30 15.37 -6.38
N SER A 203 -6.86 15.19 -7.62
CA SER A 203 -7.66 14.56 -8.67
C SER A 203 -7.99 13.09 -8.38
N GLU A 204 -7.07 12.36 -7.75
CA GLU A 204 -7.32 10.99 -7.30
C GLU A 204 -8.38 10.91 -6.18
N GLN A 205 -8.45 11.90 -5.32
CA GLN A 205 -9.45 11.97 -4.25
C GLN A 205 -10.85 12.32 -4.79
N GLY A 206 -10.92 13.09 -5.87
CA GLY A 206 -12.19 13.49 -6.53
C GLY A 206 -12.81 12.43 -7.42
N GLN A 207 -12.12 11.31 -7.67
CA GLN A 207 -12.59 10.19 -8.50
C GLN A 207 -13.16 9.01 -7.70
N ARG A 208 -13.50 9.24 -6.44
CA ARG A 208 -14.15 8.25 -5.56
C ARG A 208 -15.65 8.29 -5.66
#